data_a6b3c41f41ba38136ee2f4694f6ce514
#
_entry.id   a6b3c41f41ba38136ee2f4694f6ce514
#
_cell.length_a   1.000
_cell.length_b   1.000
_cell.length_c   1.000
_cell.angle_alpha   90.00
_cell.angle_beta   90.00
_cell.angle_gamma   90.00
#
_symmetry.space_group_name_H-M   'P 1'
#
loop_
_entity.id
_entity.type
_entity.pdbx_description
1 polymer ?
#
loop_
_entity_poly.entity_id
_entity_poly.type
_entity_poly.pdbx_seq_one_letter_code
_entity_poly.pdbx_strand_id
1 'polypeptide(L)'
;MITLKDAWNRYILLLQSLKKSAATMKQYNMDGQHFLSFAHEKNYLYVDHEFQELLLIYCHYLKETYSNINTFNHKIATMRGFVDFIFLREWMEPFDYQHILKPKKRQKEALQVLTNKQIEQMANVWPTYFQYAKTAEHAWLARRNGCIVQVLMETGCKPAELVRMKWSHFQKEKSTLFIANQNGRREVKCSPILMDMLAHYKEETEAMHDKEVEEWVWVSEASMTKPITTKTVERIFQTMSKDIGKNVRATDLRYTVMQRAFLEEKTLEHIQQEMGYVRKWVLTERQQRFE
;
A
#
# COMPACT_ATOMS: atom_id res chain seq x y z
N MET A 1 -23.44 13.74 29.06
CA MET A 1 -23.67 12.68 28.06
C MET A 1 -23.20 13.20 26.71
N ILE A 2 -22.40 12.44 25.95
CA ILE A 2 -21.88 12.83 24.62
C ILE A 2 -22.53 11.94 23.56
N THR A 3 -22.84 12.49 22.37
CA THR A 3 -23.33 11.69 21.26
C THR A 3 -22.20 10.82 20.68
N LEU A 4 -22.51 9.64 20.13
CA LEU A 4 -21.54 8.81 19.42
C LEU A 4 -20.88 9.55 18.27
N LYS A 5 -21.63 10.41 17.55
CA LYS A 5 -21.13 11.23 16.46
C LYS A 5 -20.09 12.26 16.93
N ASP A 6 -20.37 12.96 18.05
CA ASP A 6 -19.41 13.94 18.58
C ASP A 6 -18.20 13.26 19.18
N ALA A 7 -18.37 12.13 19.86
CA ALA A 7 -17.25 11.33 20.35
C ALA A 7 -16.34 10.86 19.20
N TRP A 8 -16.94 10.36 18.11
CA TRP A 8 -16.19 9.96 16.92
C TRP A 8 -15.44 11.13 16.28
N ASN A 9 -16.10 12.28 16.11
CA ASN A 9 -15.44 13.46 15.53
C ASN A 9 -14.22 13.89 16.36
N ARG A 10 -14.31 13.87 17.68
CA ARG A 10 -13.19 14.17 18.57
C ARG A 10 -12.08 13.13 18.49
N TYR A 11 -12.43 11.84 18.29
CA TYR A 11 -11.44 10.78 18.03
C TYR A 11 -10.69 11.03 16.73
N ILE A 12 -11.38 11.41 15.66
CA ILE A 12 -10.75 11.76 14.38
C ILE A 12 -9.78 12.95 14.54
N LEU A 13 -10.14 13.98 15.31
CA LEU A 13 -9.23 15.09 15.60
C LEU A 13 -7.97 14.65 16.35
N LEU A 14 -8.08 13.72 17.31
CA LEU A 14 -6.92 13.12 17.96
C LEU A 14 -6.04 12.39 16.95
N LEU A 15 -6.61 11.56 16.07
CA LEU A 15 -5.85 10.82 15.05
C LEU A 15 -5.13 11.77 14.07
N GLN A 16 -5.71 12.92 13.75
CA GLN A 16 -5.08 13.97 12.95
C GLN A 16 -3.88 14.59 13.69
N SER A 17 -4.01 14.90 14.97
CA SER A 17 -2.91 15.44 15.78
C SER A 17 -1.74 14.47 15.90
N LEU A 18 -2.01 13.16 15.85
CA LEU A 18 -1.01 12.09 15.81
C LEU A 18 -0.37 11.90 14.41
N LYS A 19 -0.65 12.81 13.46
CA LYS A 19 -0.07 12.82 12.09
C LYS A 19 -0.22 11.49 11.35
N LYS A 20 -1.37 10.80 11.50
CA LYS A 20 -1.67 9.60 10.73
C LYS A 20 -1.73 9.92 9.23
N SER A 21 -1.36 8.95 8.38
CA SER A 21 -1.39 9.15 6.93
C SER A 21 -2.81 9.45 6.41
N ALA A 22 -2.91 10.20 5.30
CA ALA A 22 -4.20 10.50 4.66
C ALA A 22 -4.99 9.22 4.32
N ALA A 23 -4.31 8.15 3.88
CA ALA A 23 -4.94 6.86 3.62
C ALA A 23 -5.49 6.22 4.89
N THR A 24 -4.73 6.27 6.00
CA THR A 24 -5.18 5.82 7.31
C THR A 24 -6.40 6.61 7.78
N MET A 25 -6.36 7.94 7.69
CA MET A 25 -7.47 8.82 8.06
C MET A 25 -8.74 8.52 7.25
N LYS A 26 -8.58 8.34 5.94
CA LYS A 26 -9.70 7.95 5.07
C LYS A 26 -10.34 6.65 5.53
N GLN A 27 -9.52 5.63 5.87
CA GLN A 27 -10.02 4.34 6.32
C GLN A 27 -10.75 4.43 7.66
N TYR A 28 -10.18 5.16 8.65
CA TYR A 28 -10.86 5.40 9.94
C TYR A 28 -12.20 6.11 9.75
N ASN A 29 -12.26 7.14 8.88
CA ASN A 29 -13.52 7.82 8.58
C ASN A 29 -14.56 6.88 7.97
N MET A 30 -14.17 6.01 7.03
CA MET A 30 -15.08 5.03 6.43
C MET A 30 -15.59 4.02 7.48
N ASP A 31 -14.71 3.51 8.33
CA ASP A 31 -15.09 2.57 9.39
C ASP A 31 -16.01 3.23 10.42
N GLY A 32 -15.73 4.50 10.76
CA GLY A 32 -16.56 5.27 11.68
C GLY A 32 -17.95 5.58 11.13
N GLN A 33 -18.04 5.99 9.87
CA GLN A 33 -19.34 6.21 9.22
C GLN A 33 -20.17 4.92 9.22
N HIS A 34 -19.56 3.79 8.91
CA HIS A 34 -20.20 2.48 8.94
C HIS A 34 -20.72 2.13 10.34
N PHE A 35 -19.91 2.36 11.38
CA PHE A 35 -20.32 2.13 12.77
C PHE A 35 -21.46 3.07 13.20
N LEU A 36 -21.35 4.37 12.91
CA LEU A 36 -22.35 5.37 13.27
C LEU A 36 -23.68 5.14 12.55
N SER A 37 -23.66 4.73 11.29
CA SER A 37 -24.88 4.35 10.56
C SER A 37 -25.55 3.15 11.20
N PHE A 38 -24.78 2.09 11.53
CA PHE A 38 -25.29 0.92 12.24
C PHE A 38 -25.91 1.27 13.60
N ALA A 39 -25.20 2.08 14.39
CA ALA A 39 -25.68 2.51 15.71
C ALA A 39 -26.99 3.30 15.59
N HIS A 40 -27.07 4.22 14.63
CA HIS A 40 -28.26 5.03 14.37
C HIS A 40 -29.46 4.15 13.96
N GLU A 41 -29.27 3.18 13.07
CA GLU A 41 -30.32 2.22 12.67
C GLU A 41 -30.86 1.39 13.85
N LYS A 42 -30.05 1.21 14.87
CA LYS A 42 -30.40 0.47 16.11
C LYS A 42 -30.84 1.39 17.26
N ASN A 43 -30.99 2.71 17.00
CA ASN A 43 -31.35 3.76 17.96
C ASN A 43 -30.34 4.00 19.09
N TYR A 44 -29.07 3.59 18.92
CA TYR A 44 -27.99 3.95 19.85
C TYR A 44 -27.37 5.27 19.43
N LEU A 45 -27.56 6.33 20.20
CA LEU A 45 -27.14 7.70 19.84
C LEU A 45 -26.04 8.25 20.75
N TYR A 46 -25.87 7.70 21.96
CA TYR A 46 -25.00 8.26 22.99
C TYR A 46 -23.95 7.25 23.46
N VAL A 47 -22.90 7.79 24.07
CA VAL A 47 -21.95 7.00 24.87
C VAL A 47 -22.53 6.95 26.28
N ASP A 48 -23.17 5.84 26.61
CA ASP A 48 -23.86 5.57 27.86
C ASP A 48 -23.79 4.09 28.26
N HIS A 49 -24.59 3.65 29.22
CA HIS A 49 -24.59 2.29 29.74
C HIS A 49 -24.94 1.22 28.69
N GLU A 50 -25.61 1.58 27.60
CA GLU A 50 -25.95 0.67 26.50
C GLU A 50 -24.81 0.50 25.46
N PHE A 51 -23.74 1.30 25.58
CA PHE A 51 -22.64 1.27 24.63
C PHE A 51 -21.93 -0.10 24.56
N GLN A 52 -21.84 -0.82 25.67
CA GLN A 52 -21.29 -2.18 25.68
C GLN A 52 -22.15 -3.15 24.86
N GLU A 53 -23.47 -3.05 24.97
CA GLU A 53 -24.41 -3.85 24.18
C GLU A 53 -24.30 -3.51 22.69
N LEU A 54 -24.23 -2.22 22.34
CA LEU A 54 -23.98 -1.78 20.97
C LEU A 54 -22.71 -2.42 20.38
N LEU A 55 -21.62 -2.49 21.15
CA LEU A 55 -20.38 -3.13 20.68
C LEU A 55 -20.56 -4.62 20.43
N LEU A 56 -21.31 -5.32 21.27
CA LEU A 56 -21.62 -6.75 21.11
C LEU A 56 -22.39 -7.01 19.82
N ILE A 57 -23.50 -6.28 19.60
CA ILE A 57 -24.33 -6.47 18.40
C ILE A 57 -23.59 -6.02 17.12
N TYR A 58 -22.79 -4.95 17.20
CA TYR A 58 -21.97 -4.53 16.06
C TYR A 58 -20.87 -5.55 15.71
N CYS A 59 -20.20 -6.12 16.73
CA CYS A 59 -19.20 -7.16 16.50
C CYS A 59 -19.82 -8.41 15.87
N HIS A 60 -21.03 -8.80 16.30
CA HIS A 60 -21.79 -9.91 15.70
C HIS A 60 -22.10 -9.61 14.22
N TYR A 61 -22.66 -8.44 13.94
CA TYR A 61 -22.92 -7.98 12.59
C TYR A 61 -21.66 -8.00 11.70
N LEU A 62 -20.52 -7.54 12.22
CA LEU A 62 -19.27 -7.60 11.48
C LEU A 62 -18.81 -9.03 11.16
N LYS A 63 -19.03 -9.99 12.07
CA LYS A 63 -18.68 -11.41 11.88
C LYS A 63 -19.49 -12.06 10.76
N GLU A 64 -20.75 -11.70 10.64
CA GLU A 64 -21.65 -12.20 9.59
C GLU A 64 -21.41 -11.53 8.25
N THR A 65 -21.19 -10.21 8.26
CA THR A 65 -21.03 -9.41 7.02
C THR A 65 -19.67 -9.61 6.35
N TYR A 66 -18.59 -9.77 7.14
CA TYR A 66 -17.22 -9.79 6.59
C TYR A 66 -16.56 -11.16 6.73
N SER A 67 -16.51 -11.90 5.62
CA SER A 67 -15.75 -13.15 5.50
C SER A 67 -14.23 -12.91 5.47
N ASN A 68 -13.78 -11.78 4.88
CA ASN A 68 -12.36 -11.43 4.81
C ASN A 68 -11.82 -11.04 6.18
N ILE A 69 -10.90 -11.87 6.70
CA ILE A 69 -10.27 -11.70 8.03
C ILE A 69 -9.56 -10.36 8.17
N ASN A 70 -8.92 -9.86 7.12
CA ASN A 70 -8.18 -8.60 7.19
C ASN A 70 -9.15 -7.41 7.33
N THR A 71 -10.24 -7.41 6.57
CA THR A 71 -11.29 -6.39 6.64
C THR A 71 -11.95 -6.40 8.02
N PHE A 72 -12.33 -7.58 8.51
CA PHE A 72 -12.88 -7.73 9.84
C PHE A 72 -11.93 -7.21 10.93
N ASN A 73 -10.68 -7.69 10.94
CA ASN A 73 -9.69 -7.31 11.94
C ASN A 73 -9.35 -5.82 11.90
N HIS A 74 -9.37 -5.19 10.71
CA HIS A 74 -9.19 -3.76 10.59
C HIS A 74 -10.30 -2.99 11.30
N LYS A 75 -11.57 -3.34 11.05
CA LYS A 75 -12.73 -2.72 11.72
C LYS A 75 -12.68 -2.92 13.25
N ILE A 76 -12.32 -4.12 13.70
CA ILE A 76 -12.12 -4.39 15.14
C ILE A 76 -11.01 -3.51 15.72
N ALA A 77 -9.87 -3.35 15.03
CA ALA A 77 -8.79 -2.49 15.50
C ALA A 77 -9.21 -1.02 15.58
N THR A 78 -9.98 -0.54 14.60
CA THR A 78 -10.56 0.81 14.62
C THR A 78 -11.48 1.02 15.81
N MET A 79 -12.36 0.07 16.10
CA MET A 79 -13.29 0.14 17.24
C MET A 79 -12.55 0.08 18.57
N ARG A 80 -11.52 -0.77 18.71
CA ARG A 80 -10.69 -0.81 19.93
C ARG A 80 -10.07 0.56 20.23
N GLY A 81 -9.46 1.20 19.22
CA GLY A 81 -8.90 2.54 19.39
C GLY A 81 -9.95 3.60 19.76
N PHE A 82 -11.18 3.46 19.29
CA PHE A 82 -12.28 4.35 19.66
C PHE A 82 -12.74 4.12 21.11
N VAL A 83 -12.88 2.88 21.55
CA VAL A 83 -13.22 2.55 22.95
C VAL A 83 -12.13 3.03 23.91
N ASP A 84 -10.84 2.80 23.57
CA ASP A 84 -9.72 3.33 24.36
C ASP A 84 -9.80 4.86 24.50
N PHE A 85 -10.17 5.56 23.41
CA PHE A 85 -10.35 7.00 23.43
C PHE A 85 -11.51 7.44 24.34
N ILE A 86 -12.65 6.73 24.32
CA ILE A 86 -13.80 7.01 25.20
C ILE A 86 -13.37 6.91 26.67
N PHE A 87 -12.64 5.84 27.03
CA PHE A 87 -12.12 5.64 28.38
C PHE A 87 -11.10 6.72 28.78
N LEU A 88 -10.17 7.05 27.86
CA LEU A 88 -9.21 8.12 28.08
C LEU A 88 -9.88 9.48 28.37
N ARG A 89 -11.08 9.71 27.83
CA ARG A 89 -11.87 10.93 28.02
C ARG A 89 -12.82 10.85 29.23
N GLU A 90 -12.81 9.73 29.94
CA GLU A 90 -13.70 9.50 31.10
C GLU A 90 -15.19 9.72 30.78
N TRP A 91 -15.59 9.42 29.52
CA TRP A 91 -16.99 9.53 29.11
C TRP A 91 -17.82 8.33 29.53
N MET A 92 -17.15 7.25 29.93
CA MET A 92 -17.74 6.02 30.44
C MET A 92 -16.72 5.31 31.34
N GLU A 93 -17.22 4.59 32.33
CA GLU A 93 -16.39 3.69 33.15
C GLU A 93 -15.80 2.58 32.30
N PRO A 94 -14.51 2.27 32.47
CA PRO A 94 -13.87 1.19 31.75
C PRO A 94 -14.50 -0.18 32.00
N PHE A 95 -14.69 -0.95 30.94
CA PHE A 95 -15.09 -2.36 30.98
C PHE A 95 -14.19 -3.20 30.08
N ASP A 96 -14.16 -4.53 30.30
CA ASP A 96 -13.39 -5.43 29.44
C ASP A 96 -14.07 -5.62 28.08
N TYR A 97 -13.66 -4.82 27.09
CA TYR A 97 -14.11 -4.93 25.72
C TYR A 97 -13.26 -5.88 24.87
N GLN A 98 -12.12 -6.37 25.38
CA GLN A 98 -11.17 -7.15 24.57
C GLN A 98 -11.75 -8.49 24.13
N HIS A 99 -12.61 -9.10 24.95
CA HIS A 99 -13.33 -10.31 24.60
C HIS A 99 -14.45 -10.06 23.57
N ILE A 100 -15.07 -8.86 23.57
CA ILE A 100 -16.09 -8.43 22.59
C ILE A 100 -15.42 -8.17 21.25
N LEU A 101 -14.44 -7.27 21.23
CA LEU A 101 -13.71 -6.84 20.05
C LEU A 101 -12.47 -7.74 19.78
N LYS A 102 -12.68 -9.04 19.75
CA LYS A 102 -11.61 -10.02 19.53
C LYS A 102 -11.30 -10.19 18.05
N PRO A 103 -10.05 -9.93 17.61
CA PRO A 103 -9.67 -10.16 16.23
C PRO A 103 -9.64 -11.66 15.89
N LYS A 104 -10.03 -12.01 14.66
CA LYS A 104 -9.89 -13.39 14.15
C LYS A 104 -8.40 -13.73 13.97
N LYS A 105 -8.00 -14.94 14.35
CA LYS A 105 -6.64 -15.45 14.06
C LYS A 105 -6.41 -15.48 12.55
N ARG A 106 -5.29 -14.90 12.09
CA ARG A 106 -4.83 -15.03 10.70
C ARG A 106 -4.09 -16.34 10.57
N GLN A 107 -4.43 -17.12 9.56
CA GLN A 107 -3.55 -18.19 9.11
C GLN A 107 -2.34 -17.54 8.43
N LYS A 108 -1.15 -18.02 8.77
CA LYS A 108 0.09 -17.58 8.10
C LYS A 108 0.20 -18.35 6.78
N GLU A 109 -0.44 -17.84 5.74
CA GLU A 109 -0.27 -18.39 4.39
C GLU A 109 1.16 -18.15 3.89
N ALA A 110 1.68 -19.07 3.08
CA ALA A 110 2.95 -18.86 2.37
C ALA A 110 2.89 -17.57 1.54
N LEU A 111 4.00 -16.85 1.46
CA LEU A 111 4.09 -15.67 0.62
C LEU A 111 4.19 -16.09 -0.85
N GLN A 112 3.39 -15.48 -1.70
CA GLN A 112 3.52 -15.72 -3.13
C GLN A 112 4.79 -15.05 -3.63
N VAL A 113 5.71 -15.89 -4.11
CA VAL A 113 6.93 -15.49 -4.82
C VAL A 113 6.83 -15.91 -6.28
N LEU A 114 7.53 -15.20 -7.15
CA LEU A 114 7.50 -15.44 -8.58
C LEU A 114 8.70 -16.30 -9.00
N THR A 115 8.46 -17.28 -9.86
CA THR A 115 9.51 -18.07 -10.49
C THR A 115 10.28 -17.23 -11.53
N ASN A 116 11.50 -17.62 -11.88
CA ASN A 116 12.27 -16.93 -12.91
C ASN A 116 11.51 -16.86 -14.25
N LYS A 117 10.82 -17.94 -14.64
CA LYS A 117 9.95 -17.95 -15.83
C LYS A 117 8.86 -16.89 -15.79
N GLN A 118 8.21 -16.72 -14.63
CA GLN A 118 7.16 -15.69 -14.46
C GLN A 118 7.73 -14.28 -14.50
N ILE A 119 8.91 -14.06 -13.93
CA ILE A 119 9.60 -12.77 -13.97
C ILE A 119 9.95 -12.42 -15.41
N GLU A 120 10.48 -13.38 -16.18
CA GLU A 120 10.81 -13.22 -17.60
C GLU A 120 9.54 -12.91 -18.42
N GLN A 121 8.45 -13.65 -18.19
CA GLN A 121 7.17 -13.35 -18.83
C GLN A 121 6.70 -11.93 -18.52
N MET A 122 6.76 -11.50 -17.25
CA MET A 122 6.39 -10.15 -16.85
C MET A 122 7.26 -9.08 -17.49
N ALA A 123 8.58 -9.30 -17.59
CA ALA A 123 9.51 -8.38 -18.22
C ALA A 123 9.19 -8.16 -19.71
N ASN A 124 8.62 -9.14 -20.39
CA ASN A 124 8.32 -9.09 -21.82
C ASN A 124 6.91 -8.53 -22.15
N VAL A 125 5.99 -8.40 -21.18
CA VAL A 125 4.63 -7.90 -21.47
C VAL A 125 4.65 -6.52 -22.10
N TRP A 126 5.24 -5.53 -21.42
CA TRP A 126 5.20 -4.14 -21.87
C TRP A 126 6.09 -3.85 -23.08
N PRO A 127 7.28 -4.48 -23.27
CA PRO A 127 8.00 -4.46 -24.54
C PRO A 127 7.16 -4.95 -25.70
N THR A 128 6.35 -6.00 -25.53
CA THR A 128 5.41 -6.48 -26.55
C THR A 128 4.33 -5.43 -26.87
N TYR A 129 3.71 -4.83 -25.85
CA TYR A 129 2.75 -3.73 -26.07
C TYR A 129 3.39 -2.53 -26.79
N PHE A 130 4.65 -2.20 -26.48
CA PHE A 130 5.39 -1.16 -27.16
C PHE A 130 5.59 -1.48 -28.65
N GLN A 131 6.02 -2.70 -28.97
CA GLN A 131 6.25 -3.16 -30.34
C GLN A 131 5.00 -3.09 -31.21
N TYR A 132 3.83 -3.40 -30.64
CA TYR A 132 2.56 -3.42 -31.37
C TYR A 132 1.71 -2.15 -31.14
N ALA A 133 2.29 -1.10 -30.60
CA ALA A 133 1.60 0.16 -30.36
C ALA A 133 1.22 0.84 -31.69
N LYS A 134 -0.04 1.23 -31.83
CA LYS A 134 -0.56 1.88 -33.04
C LYS A 134 -0.42 3.40 -33.05
N THR A 135 -0.16 3.99 -31.88
CA THR A 135 -0.02 5.45 -31.69
C THR A 135 1.19 5.73 -30.80
N ALA A 136 1.76 6.93 -30.94
CA ALA A 136 2.85 7.38 -30.08
C ALA A 136 2.49 7.35 -28.60
N GLU A 137 1.23 7.69 -28.28
CA GLU A 137 0.69 7.66 -26.93
C GLU A 137 0.66 6.22 -26.35
N HIS A 138 0.21 5.24 -27.12
CA HIS A 138 0.22 3.84 -26.70
C HIS A 138 1.65 3.33 -26.52
N ALA A 139 2.58 3.71 -27.36
CA ALA A 139 3.99 3.38 -27.24
C ALA A 139 4.58 3.97 -25.95
N TRP A 140 4.34 5.26 -25.70
CA TRP A 140 4.75 5.93 -24.47
C TRP A 140 4.16 5.28 -23.22
N LEU A 141 2.84 4.96 -23.19
CA LEU A 141 2.22 4.27 -22.08
C LEU A 141 2.83 2.90 -21.81
N ALA A 142 3.13 2.14 -22.87
CA ALA A 142 3.79 0.85 -22.76
C ALA A 142 5.21 0.98 -22.18
N ARG A 143 5.98 1.98 -22.65
CA ARG A 143 7.33 2.29 -22.11
C ARG A 143 7.25 2.66 -20.64
N ARG A 144 6.38 3.60 -20.26
CA ARG A 144 6.15 3.98 -18.86
C ARG A 144 5.87 2.77 -18.00
N ASN A 145 4.92 1.92 -18.42
CA ASN A 145 4.50 0.76 -17.66
C ASN A 145 5.62 -0.28 -17.55
N GLY A 146 6.42 -0.46 -18.61
CA GLY A 146 7.62 -1.31 -18.60
C GLY A 146 8.64 -0.81 -17.57
N CYS A 147 8.95 0.49 -17.57
CA CYS A 147 9.85 1.10 -16.59
C CYS A 147 9.33 0.94 -15.15
N ILE A 148 8.02 1.12 -14.91
CA ILE A 148 7.39 0.90 -13.60
C ILE A 148 7.62 -0.54 -13.12
N VAL A 149 7.39 -1.52 -13.98
CA VAL A 149 7.57 -2.93 -13.63
C VAL A 149 9.03 -3.24 -13.35
N GLN A 150 9.96 -2.72 -14.18
CA GLN A 150 11.40 -2.94 -14.01
C GLN A 150 11.90 -2.33 -12.68
N VAL A 151 11.47 -1.11 -12.33
CA VAL A 151 11.80 -0.51 -11.02
C VAL A 151 11.32 -1.40 -9.87
N LEU A 152 10.10 -1.92 -9.95
CA LEU A 152 9.56 -2.81 -8.92
C LEU A 152 10.31 -4.14 -8.84
N MET A 153 10.75 -4.68 -9.98
CA MET A 153 11.53 -5.94 -10.06
C MET A 153 12.93 -5.79 -9.46
N GLU A 154 13.57 -4.64 -9.64
CA GLU A 154 14.93 -4.42 -9.12
C GLU A 154 14.93 -3.97 -7.66
N THR A 155 14.00 -3.09 -7.28
CA THR A 155 14.04 -2.43 -5.97
C THR A 155 13.13 -3.07 -4.93
N GLY A 156 12.13 -3.83 -5.35
CA GLY A 156 11.08 -4.33 -4.46
C GLY A 156 10.34 -3.23 -3.70
N CYS A 157 10.33 -1.98 -4.18
CA CYS A 157 9.67 -0.88 -3.51
C CYS A 157 8.14 -1.08 -3.46
N LYS A 158 7.49 -0.36 -2.53
CA LYS A 158 6.02 -0.41 -2.44
C LYS A 158 5.40 0.46 -3.55
N PRO A 159 4.21 0.10 -4.07
CA PRO A 159 3.51 0.97 -5.02
C PRO A 159 3.33 2.41 -4.54
N ALA A 160 3.11 2.62 -3.24
CA ALA A 160 2.99 3.95 -2.64
C ALA A 160 4.32 4.73 -2.61
N GLU A 161 5.46 4.05 -2.59
CA GLU A 161 6.79 4.65 -2.71
C GLU A 161 7.09 4.96 -4.19
N LEU A 162 6.78 4.02 -5.09
CA LEU A 162 6.95 4.16 -6.54
C LEU A 162 6.27 5.43 -7.07
N VAL A 163 4.97 5.60 -6.80
CA VAL A 163 4.19 6.74 -7.34
C VAL A 163 4.67 8.11 -6.86
N ARG A 164 5.50 8.14 -5.82
CA ARG A 164 6.09 9.37 -5.26
C ARG A 164 7.52 9.62 -5.73
N MET A 165 8.01 8.86 -6.70
CA MET A 165 9.35 9.05 -7.23
C MET A 165 9.43 10.35 -8.02
N LYS A 166 10.53 11.10 -7.80
CA LYS A 166 10.87 12.33 -8.51
C LYS A 166 12.13 12.14 -9.31
N TRP A 167 12.30 12.88 -10.37
CA TRP A 167 13.53 12.82 -11.20
C TRP A 167 14.77 13.16 -10.38
N SER A 168 14.68 14.06 -9.41
CA SER A 168 15.76 14.37 -8.46
C SER A 168 16.20 13.19 -7.56
N HIS A 169 15.45 12.08 -7.55
CA HIS A 169 15.82 10.87 -6.84
C HIS A 169 16.76 9.95 -7.63
N PHE A 170 16.97 10.21 -8.92
CA PHE A 170 17.80 9.39 -9.79
C PHE A 170 19.19 9.98 -9.92
N GLN A 171 20.21 9.15 -9.72
CA GLN A 171 21.61 9.47 -9.95
C GLN A 171 22.17 8.51 -10.99
N LYS A 172 22.08 8.89 -12.27
CA LYS A 172 22.46 8.04 -13.40
C LYS A 172 23.93 7.61 -13.31
N GLU A 173 24.83 8.53 -12.99
CA GLU A 173 26.28 8.30 -12.91
C GLU A 173 26.65 7.28 -11.83
N LYS A 174 25.85 7.18 -10.78
CA LYS A 174 26.06 6.24 -9.67
C LYS A 174 25.18 4.98 -9.80
N SER A 175 24.33 4.91 -10.81
CA SER A 175 23.32 3.86 -10.96
C SER A 175 22.51 3.66 -9.67
N THR A 176 22.03 4.76 -9.09
CA THR A 176 21.39 4.78 -7.77
C THR A 176 20.04 5.48 -7.83
N LEU A 177 19.10 4.94 -7.07
CA LEU A 177 17.76 5.50 -6.87
C LEU A 177 17.51 5.74 -5.38
N PHE A 178 17.05 6.94 -5.03
CA PHE A 178 16.55 7.23 -3.68
C PHE A 178 15.04 6.96 -3.58
N ILE A 179 14.66 6.07 -2.69
CA ILE A 179 13.27 5.74 -2.41
C ILE A 179 12.85 6.40 -1.09
N ALA A 180 11.93 7.36 -1.18
CA ALA A 180 11.41 8.08 -0.02
C ALA A 180 10.16 7.39 0.55
N ASN A 181 10.05 7.35 1.88
CA ASN A 181 8.87 6.94 2.62
C ASN A 181 8.63 7.86 3.83
N GLN A 182 7.65 7.54 4.67
CA GLN A 182 7.33 8.36 5.86
C GLN A 182 8.45 8.41 6.92
N ASN A 183 9.40 7.46 6.88
CA ASN A 183 10.47 7.32 7.87
C ASN A 183 11.82 7.83 7.35
N GLY A 184 11.84 8.44 6.17
CA GLY A 184 13.06 8.94 5.53
C GLY A 184 13.22 8.44 4.09
N ARG A 185 14.45 8.44 3.61
CA ARG A 185 14.80 7.92 2.28
C ARG A 185 15.89 6.85 2.40
N ARG A 186 15.89 5.91 1.49
CA ARG A 186 16.93 4.89 1.32
C ARG A 186 17.50 4.92 -0.07
N GLU A 187 18.75 4.58 -0.17
CA GLU A 187 19.46 4.42 -1.42
C GLU A 187 19.39 2.97 -1.89
N VAL A 188 19.10 2.76 -3.16
CA VAL A 188 19.05 1.44 -3.79
C VAL A 188 19.87 1.49 -5.07
N LYS A 189 20.79 0.54 -5.23
CA LYS A 189 21.52 0.37 -6.48
C LYS A 189 20.61 -0.27 -7.53
N CYS A 190 20.67 0.24 -8.75
CA CYS A 190 19.90 -0.22 -9.88
C CYS A 190 20.85 -0.64 -11.01
N SER A 191 20.35 -1.46 -11.93
CA SER A 191 21.14 -1.82 -13.12
C SER A 191 21.34 -0.62 -14.04
N PRO A 192 22.46 -0.55 -14.78
CA PRO A 192 22.65 0.45 -15.83
C PRO A 192 21.52 0.40 -16.88
N ILE A 193 21.02 -0.79 -17.19
CA ILE A 193 19.90 -1.01 -18.11
C ILE A 193 18.65 -0.25 -17.65
N LEU A 194 18.28 -0.35 -16.34
CA LEU A 194 17.16 0.41 -15.81
C LEU A 194 17.39 1.92 -15.91
N MET A 195 18.61 2.39 -15.65
CA MET A 195 18.92 3.83 -15.75
C MET A 195 18.76 4.34 -17.17
N ASP A 196 19.18 3.58 -18.17
CA ASP A 196 19.00 3.92 -19.57
C ASP A 196 17.52 3.86 -20.00
N MET A 197 16.77 2.85 -19.57
CA MET A 197 15.32 2.79 -19.79
C MET A 197 14.60 4.03 -19.25
N LEU A 198 14.98 4.49 -18.06
CA LEU A 198 14.39 5.67 -17.43
C LEU A 198 14.80 6.97 -18.15
N ALA A 199 16.04 7.07 -18.64
CA ALA A 199 16.48 8.21 -19.43
C ALA A 199 15.66 8.33 -20.73
N HIS A 200 15.54 7.24 -21.49
CA HIS A 200 14.72 7.21 -22.70
C HIS A 200 13.24 7.51 -22.43
N TYR A 201 12.68 6.97 -21.32
CA TYR A 201 11.31 7.29 -20.94
C TYR A 201 11.13 8.78 -20.64
N LYS A 202 12.13 9.43 -20.01
CA LYS A 202 12.11 10.87 -19.75
C LYS A 202 12.08 11.66 -21.06
N GLU A 203 13.02 11.38 -21.97
CA GLU A 203 13.11 12.02 -23.29
C GLU A 203 11.82 11.89 -24.10
N GLU A 204 11.24 10.67 -24.16
CA GLU A 204 9.95 10.44 -24.83
C GLU A 204 8.79 11.20 -24.17
N THR A 205 8.82 11.32 -22.82
CA THR A 205 7.78 12.06 -22.10
C THR A 205 7.87 13.56 -22.39
N GLU A 206 9.08 14.11 -22.42
CA GLU A 206 9.33 15.53 -22.75
C GLU A 206 8.92 15.82 -24.19
N ALA A 207 9.31 14.97 -25.14
CA ALA A 207 8.94 15.10 -26.55
C ALA A 207 7.43 15.01 -26.80
N MET A 208 6.75 14.08 -26.12
CA MET A 208 5.31 13.88 -26.26
C MET A 208 4.49 15.07 -25.80
N HIS A 209 4.95 15.76 -24.78
CA HIS A 209 4.23 16.86 -24.15
C HIS A 209 4.77 18.24 -24.51
N ASP A 210 5.81 18.30 -25.33
CA ASP A 210 6.53 19.54 -25.72
C ASP A 210 6.88 20.41 -24.48
N LYS A 211 7.33 19.74 -23.40
CA LYS A 211 7.62 20.36 -22.13
C LYS A 211 8.60 19.53 -21.30
N GLU A 212 9.52 20.19 -20.60
CA GLU A 212 10.39 19.53 -19.62
C GLU A 212 9.60 18.89 -18.47
N VAL A 213 10.05 17.70 -18.05
CA VAL A 213 9.49 16.99 -16.89
C VAL A 213 10.23 17.43 -15.64
N GLU A 214 9.60 18.30 -14.86
CA GLU A 214 10.24 18.97 -13.74
C GLU A 214 10.33 18.11 -12.46
N GLU A 215 9.28 17.41 -12.09
CA GLU A 215 9.18 16.82 -10.75
C GLU A 215 8.96 15.31 -10.75
N TRP A 216 7.81 14.86 -11.25
CA TRP A 216 7.36 13.47 -11.08
C TRP A 216 7.85 12.56 -12.18
N VAL A 217 8.35 11.36 -11.80
CA VAL A 217 8.76 10.35 -12.79
C VAL A 217 7.55 9.76 -13.49
N TRP A 218 6.53 9.39 -12.72
CA TRP A 218 5.37 8.68 -13.24
C TRP A 218 4.19 9.64 -13.37
N VAL A 219 4.03 10.16 -14.57
CA VAL A 219 2.94 11.08 -14.89
C VAL A 219 1.80 10.37 -15.60
N SER A 220 0.60 10.96 -15.55
CA SER A 220 -0.55 10.47 -16.27
C SER A 220 -0.60 11.07 -17.67
N GLU A 221 -1.27 10.40 -18.56
CA GLU A 221 -1.63 10.85 -19.90
C GLU A 221 -2.34 12.21 -19.91
N ALA A 222 -3.22 12.42 -18.92
CA ALA A 222 -4.01 13.64 -18.81
C ALA A 222 -3.29 14.80 -18.09
N SER A 223 -2.11 14.59 -17.50
CA SER A 223 -1.41 15.64 -16.73
C SER A 223 0.04 15.29 -16.43
N MET A 224 0.93 16.18 -16.83
CA MET A 224 2.37 16.15 -16.51
C MET A 224 2.67 16.60 -15.07
N THR A 225 1.77 17.33 -14.45
CA THR A 225 2.00 17.96 -13.13
C THR A 225 1.55 17.08 -11.97
N LYS A 226 0.83 15.99 -12.25
CA LYS A 226 0.31 15.09 -11.20
C LYS A 226 0.86 13.68 -11.39
N PRO A 227 1.36 13.05 -10.32
CA PRO A 227 1.80 11.67 -10.39
C PRO A 227 0.62 10.72 -10.61
N ILE A 228 0.91 9.54 -11.18
CA ILE A 228 -0.04 8.43 -11.19
C ILE A 228 -0.40 7.98 -9.77
N THR A 229 -1.48 7.22 -9.65
CA THR A 229 -1.91 6.67 -8.36
C THR A 229 -1.51 5.19 -8.22
N THR A 230 -1.55 4.68 -6.98
CA THR A 230 -1.37 3.24 -6.73
C THR A 230 -2.40 2.38 -7.46
N LYS A 231 -3.59 2.93 -7.75
CA LYS A 231 -4.61 2.26 -8.56
C LYS A 231 -4.17 2.09 -10.03
N THR A 232 -3.39 3.04 -10.55
CA THR A 232 -2.78 2.89 -11.89
C THR A 232 -1.80 1.73 -11.90
N VAL A 233 -0.93 1.63 -10.88
CA VAL A 233 0.00 0.49 -10.73
C VAL A 233 -0.78 -0.83 -10.63
N GLU A 234 -1.86 -0.87 -9.86
CA GLU A 234 -2.72 -2.05 -9.76
C GLU A 234 -3.29 -2.47 -11.12
N ARG A 235 -3.76 -1.51 -11.94
CA ARG A 235 -4.26 -1.78 -13.31
C ARG A 235 -3.17 -2.33 -14.23
N ILE A 236 -1.92 -1.82 -14.13
CA ILE A 236 -0.78 -2.35 -14.87
C ILE A 236 -0.59 -3.84 -14.56
N PHE A 237 -0.65 -4.23 -13.29
CA PHE A 237 -0.55 -5.63 -12.88
C PHE A 237 -1.77 -6.47 -13.24
N GLN A 238 -2.97 -5.91 -13.27
CA GLN A 238 -4.17 -6.58 -13.75
C GLN A 238 -4.07 -6.94 -15.25
N THR A 239 -3.55 -6.02 -16.08
CA THR A 239 -3.27 -6.29 -17.49
C THR A 239 -2.25 -7.41 -17.62
N MET A 240 -1.09 -7.30 -16.94
CA MET A 240 -0.07 -8.36 -16.96
C MET A 240 -0.60 -9.71 -16.50
N SER A 241 -1.45 -9.74 -15.47
CA SER A 241 -2.07 -10.97 -14.97
C SER A 241 -2.91 -11.69 -16.03
N LYS A 242 -3.60 -10.94 -16.88
CA LYS A 242 -4.38 -11.50 -18.01
C LYS A 242 -3.46 -12.11 -19.07
N ASP A 243 -2.39 -11.39 -19.43
CA ASP A 243 -1.46 -11.83 -20.49
C ASP A 243 -0.63 -13.05 -20.07
N ILE A 244 -0.28 -13.14 -18.78
CA ILE A 244 0.49 -14.28 -18.25
C ILE A 244 -0.41 -15.46 -17.85
N GLY A 245 -1.73 -15.23 -17.78
CA GLY A 245 -2.69 -16.26 -17.33
C GLY A 245 -2.60 -16.59 -15.84
N LYS A 246 -1.99 -15.72 -15.03
CA LYS A 246 -1.82 -15.89 -13.58
C LYS A 246 -1.97 -14.55 -12.85
N ASN A 247 -2.67 -14.56 -11.72
CA ASN A 247 -2.78 -13.37 -10.88
C ASN A 247 -1.42 -13.00 -10.27
N VAL A 248 -0.86 -11.86 -10.68
CA VAL A 248 0.39 -11.29 -10.20
C VAL A 248 0.16 -9.87 -9.68
N ARG A 249 0.86 -9.51 -8.61
CA ARG A 249 0.74 -8.21 -7.94
C ARG A 249 2.11 -7.59 -7.69
N ALA A 250 2.20 -6.31 -7.55
CA ALA A 250 3.43 -5.61 -7.18
C ALA A 250 4.02 -6.10 -5.84
N THR A 251 3.17 -6.57 -4.91
CA THR A 251 3.62 -7.17 -3.65
C THR A 251 4.33 -8.51 -3.85
N ASP A 252 3.98 -9.26 -4.89
CA ASP A 252 4.61 -10.56 -5.18
C ASP A 252 6.04 -10.34 -5.69
N LEU A 253 6.28 -9.30 -6.51
CA LEU A 253 7.63 -8.86 -6.86
C LEU A 253 8.45 -8.46 -5.63
N ARG A 254 7.85 -7.68 -4.72
CA ARG A 254 8.53 -7.31 -3.48
C ARG A 254 8.92 -8.52 -2.63
N TYR A 255 8.06 -9.53 -2.53
CA TYR A 255 8.38 -10.77 -1.82
C TYR A 255 9.45 -11.57 -2.54
N THR A 256 9.45 -11.56 -3.86
CA THR A 256 10.48 -12.25 -4.67
C THR A 256 11.85 -11.60 -4.48
N VAL A 257 11.93 -10.25 -4.51
CA VAL A 257 13.19 -9.52 -4.21
C VAL A 257 13.68 -9.81 -2.80
N MET A 258 12.77 -9.83 -1.82
CA MET A 258 13.10 -10.13 -0.43
C MET A 258 13.60 -11.57 -0.27
N GLN A 259 12.93 -12.55 -0.87
CA GLN A 259 13.35 -13.95 -0.82
C GLN A 259 14.75 -14.13 -1.44
N ARG A 260 15.02 -13.50 -2.59
CA ARG A 260 16.35 -13.53 -3.20
C ARG A 260 17.43 -12.98 -2.26
N ALA A 261 17.15 -11.86 -1.58
CA ALA A 261 18.08 -11.30 -0.61
C ALA A 261 18.37 -12.25 0.57
N PHE A 262 17.37 -13.03 1.01
CA PHE A 262 17.60 -14.10 2.01
C PHE A 262 18.43 -15.27 1.44
N LEU A 263 18.16 -15.68 0.20
CA LEU A 263 18.93 -16.75 -0.47
C LEU A 263 20.38 -16.34 -0.76
N GLU A 264 20.63 -15.05 -0.93
CA GLU A 264 21.97 -14.45 -1.06
C GLU A 264 22.65 -14.24 0.30
N GLU A 265 22.07 -14.75 1.39
CA GLU A 265 22.59 -14.67 2.77
C GLU A 265 22.86 -13.23 3.26
N LYS A 266 22.14 -12.24 2.69
CA LYS A 266 22.23 -10.85 3.17
C LYS A 266 21.76 -10.76 4.62
N THR A 267 22.43 -9.91 5.40
CA THR A 267 22.04 -9.71 6.80
C THR A 267 20.65 -9.09 6.92
N LEU A 268 19.94 -9.38 8.02
CA LEU A 268 18.62 -8.80 8.28
C LEU A 268 18.64 -7.26 8.28
N GLU A 269 19.73 -6.67 8.78
CA GLU A 269 19.95 -5.22 8.76
C GLU A 269 20.01 -4.68 7.33
N HIS A 270 20.75 -5.35 6.46
CA HIS A 270 20.88 -4.97 5.07
C HIS A 270 19.53 -5.05 4.35
N ILE A 271 18.82 -6.19 4.49
CA ILE A 271 17.47 -6.36 3.93
C ILE A 271 16.50 -5.34 4.49
N GLN A 272 16.58 -5.02 5.79
CA GLN A 272 15.76 -4.00 6.43
C GLN A 272 15.95 -2.63 5.78
N GLN A 273 17.20 -2.24 5.54
CA GLN A 273 17.56 -0.98 4.90
C GLN A 273 17.10 -0.95 3.43
N GLU A 274 17.46 -1.96 2.63
CA GLU A 274 17.09 -2.04 1.20
C GLU A 274 15.57 -2.04 1.00
N MET A 275 14.84 -2.78 1.83
CA MET A 275 13.38 -2.92 1.71
C MET A 275 12.59 -1.84 2.46
N GLY A 276 13.26 -0.98 3.26
CA GLY A 276 12.62 0.09 4.03
C GLY A 276 11.64 -0.42 5.09
N TYR A 277 12.00 -1.48 5.83
CA TYR A 277 11.23 -1.94 6.98
C TYR A 277 11.69 -1.24 8.26
N VAL A 278 10.74 -0.78 9.07
CA VAL A 278 11.01 -0.12 10.35
C VAL A 278 11.34 -1.15 11.44
N ARG A 279 10.71 -2.32 11.38
CA ARG A 279 10.77 -3.33 12.45
C ARG A 279 11.38 -4.63 11.92
N LYS A 280 12.48 -5.08 12.50
CA LYS A 280 13.18 -6.33 12.13
C LYS A 280 12.30 -7.56 12.26
N TRP A 281 11.46 -7.65 13.30
CA TRP A 281 10.60 -8.81 13.52
C TRP A 281 9.65 -9.10 12.33
N VAL A 282 9.29 -8.06 11.54
CA VAL A 282 8.49 -8.26 10.33
C VAL A 282 9.25 -9.06 9.28
N LEU A 283 10.58 -8.85 9.16
CA LEU A 283 11.42 -9.60 8.24
C LEU A 283 11.57 -11.06 8.68
N THR A 284 11.83 -11.29 9.98
CA THR A 284 11.91 -12.64 10.54
C THR A 284 10.59 -13.41 10.32
N GLU A 285 9.44 -12.75 10.55
CA GLU A 285 8.13 -13.35 10.26
C GLU A 285 7.95 -13.66 8.76
N ARG A 286 8.45 -12.79 7.86
CA ARG A 286 8.40 -13.01 6.42
C ARG A 286 9.31 -14.16 5.98
N GLN A 287 10.52 -14.23 6.51
CA GLN A 287 11.46 -15.31 6.25
C GLN A 287 10.83 -16.68 6.51
N GLN A 288 10.20 -16.85 7.68
CA GLN A 288 9.47 -18.10 8.05
C GLN A 288 8.30 -18.46 7.11
N ARG A 289 7.87 -17.54 6.27
CA ARG A 289 6.74 -17.74 5.34
C ARG A 289 7.20 -17.98 3.90
N PHE A 290 8.51 -18.00 3.64
CA PHE A 290 9.11 -18.42 2.39
C PHE A 290 9.49 -19.90 2.41
N GLU A 291 9.60 -20.49 3.61
CA GLU A 291 9.77 -21.93 3.86
C GLU A 291 8.42 -22.66 3.68
#